data_31105a0767473ddbc29f8f4454a611f1
#
_entry.id   31105a0767473ddbc29f8f4454a611f1
#
_cell.length_a   1.000
_cell.length_b   1.000
_cell.length_c   1.000
_cell.angle_alpha   90.00
_cell.angle_beta   90.00
_cell.angle_gamma   90.00
#
_symmetry.space_group_name_H-M   'P 1'
#
loop_
_entity.id
_entity.type
_entity.pdbx_description
1 polymer ?
#
loop_
_entity_poly.entity_id
_entity_poly.type
_entity_poly.pdbx_seq_one_letter_code
_entity_poly.pdbx_strand_id
1 'polypeptide(L)'
;SASLVGSEMCIRDRYMKHITIKRAEQADVDAIMQLMQEAVDTVKVSDWFLPDNRQYIEEHISDRGFTLKALSSNNEILGFFIVDLPGESKHNLGYDLNYDDHKIHKVAHMDYAVVTSKARGLGLQRRFFKEAEKQLEDTIYEYFLGTVHPDNIYSRTNFVKAGYREARQMSKYGGMQRIIMEKEK
;
A
#
# COMPACT_ATOMS: atom_id res chain seq x y z
N SER A 1 -22.39 25.56 -14.02
CA SER A 1 -21.15 24.77 -13.70
C SER A 1 -21.10 24.26 -12.25
N ALA A 2 -21.73 24.90 -11.29
CA ALA A 2 -21.79 24.46 -9.89
C ALA A 2 -22.62 23.18 -9.64
N SER A 3 -23.60 22.90 -10.48
CA SER A 3 -24.49 21.73 -10.37
C SER A 3 -23.81 20.41 -10.75
N LEU A 4 -22.85 20.40 -11.69
CA LEU A 4 -22.11 19.22 -12.12
C LEU A 4 -21.12 18.75 -11.05
N VAL A 5 -20.42 19.67 -10.39
CA VAL A 5 -19.45 19.34 -9.32
C VAL A 5 -20.17 18.72 -8.11
N GLY A 6 -21.36 19.19 -7.76
CA GLY A 6 -22.16 18.59 -6.68
C GLY A 6 -22.66 17.19 -7.00
N SER A 7 -23.01 16.90 -8.26
CA SER A 7 -23.48 15.57 -8.69
C SER A 7 -22.36 14.53 -8.74
N GLU A 8 -21.17 14.89 -9.22
CA GLU A 8 -20.00 14.01 -9.25
C GLU A 8 -19.49 13.68 -7.83
N MET A 9 -19.49 14.66 -6.93
CA MET A 9 -19.11 14.46 -5.54
C MET A 9 -20.10 13.53 -4.82
N CYS A 10 -21.39 13.67 -5.09
CA CYS A 10 -22.44 12.81 -4.52
C CYS A 10 -22.39 11.37 -5.08
N ILE A 11 -22.05 11.19 -6.36
CA ILE A 11 -21.87 9.88 -6.99
C ILE A 11 -20.61 9.21 -6.41
N ARG A 12 -19.52 9.94 -6.28
CA ARG A 12 -18.26 9.48 -5.70
C ARG A 12 -18.42 9.02 -4.25
N ASP A 13 -19.10 9.82 -3.41
CA ASP A 13 -19.39 9.48 -2.01
C ASP A 13 -20.28 8.25 -1.89
N ARG A 14 -21.24 8.09 -2.81
CA ARG A 14 -22.11 6.92 -2.87
C ARG A 14 -21.34 5.67 -3.27
N TYR A 15 -20.44 5.76 -4.25
CA TYR A 15 -19.57 4.67 -4.68
C TYR A 15 -18.62 4.25 -3.55
N MET A 16 -18.06 5.20 -2.81
CA MET A 16 -17.17 4.97 -1.67
C MET A 16 -17.82 4.22 -0.51
N LYS A 17 -19.10 4.47 -0.24
CA LYS A 17 -19.83 3.80 0.86
C LYS A 17 -20.01 2.29 0.64
N HIS A 18 -19.88 1.82 -0.58
CA HIS A 18 -20.07 0.42 -0.95
C HIS A 18 -18.76 -0.36 -1.14
N ILE A 19 -17.61 0.27 -0.94
CA ILE A 19 -16.32 -0.43 -1.02
C ILE A 19 -15.98 -1.04 0.35
N THR A 20 -15.77 -2.35 0.38
CA THR A 20 -15.37 -3.10 1.56
C THR A 20 -13.90 -3.49 1.44
N ILE A 21 -13.12 -3.35 2.52
CA ILE A 21 -11.75 -3.86 2.58
C ILE A 21 -11.73 -5.13 3.43
N LYS A 22 -11.13 -6.18 2.90
CA LYS A 22 -10.97 -7.48 3.55
C LYS A 22 -9.57 -8.05 3.31
N ARG A 23 -9.18 -9.06 4.09
CA ARG A 23 -8.00 -9.86 3.75
C ARG A 23 -8.23 -10.61 2.44
N ALA A 24 -7.16 -10.67 1.61
CA ALA A 24 -7.13 -11.52 0.44
C ALA A 24 -6.89 -12.98 0.87
N GLU A 25 -7.34 -13.89 0.03
CA GLU A 25 -7.21 -15.34 0.17
C GLU A 25 -6.45 -15.91 -1.03
N GLN A 26 -5.99 -17.16 -0.95
CA GLN A 26 -5.26 -17.81 -2.04
C GLN A 26 -6.04 -17.79 -3.37
N ALA A 27 -7.37 -17.87 -3.31
CA ALA A 27 -8.23 -17.76 -4.49
C ALA A 27 -8.16 -16.39 -5.21
N ASP A 28 -7.64 -15.36 -4.55
CA ASP A 28 -7.53 -14.00 -5.12
C ASP A 28 -6.21 -13.78 -5.87
N VAL A 29 -5.23 -14.68 -5.76
CA VAL A 29 -3.87 -14.50 -6.29
C VAL A 29 -3.88 -14.17 -7.78
N ASP A 30 -4.65 -14.89 -8.59
CA ASP A 30 -4.72 -14.65 -10.04
C ASP A 30 -5.26 -13.24 -10.37
N ALA A 31 -6.30 -12.80 -9.66
CA ALA A 31 -6.87 -11.47 -9.84
C ALA A 31 -5.89 -10.37 -9.38
N ILE A 32 -5.15 -10.60 -8.28
CA ILE A 32 -4.11 -9.68 -7.78
C ILE A 32 -2.98 -9.56 -8.79
N MET A 33 -2.50 -10.69 -9.35
CA MET A 33 -1.46 -10.69 -10.38
C MET A 33 -1.90 -9.94 -11.64
N GLN A 34 -3.17 -10.11 -12.06
CA GLN A 34 -3.71 -9.35 -13.19
C GLN A 34 -3.73 -7.84 -12.90
N LEU A 35 -4.17 -7.42 -11.71
CA LEU A 35 -4.15 -6.00 -11.31
C LEU A 35 -2.72 -5.44 -11.23
N MET A 36 -1.76 -6.25 -10.79
CA MET A 36 -0.36 -5.86 -10.78
C MET A 36 0.16 -5.62 -12.20
N GLN A 37 -0.16 -6.51 -13.14
CA GLN A 37 0.21 -6.34 -14.55
C GLN A 37 -0.44 -5.09 -15.15
N GLU A 38 -1.71 -4.83 -14.89
CA GLU A 38 -2.40 -3.60 -15.32
C GLU A 38 -1.72 -2.34 -14.75
N ALA A 39 -1.21 -2.39 -13.51
CA ALA A 39 -0.48 -1.30 -12.92
C ALA A 39 0.85 -1.04 -13.64
N VAL A 40 1.59 -2.09 -13.97
CA VAL A 40 2.83 -2.01 -14.76
C VAL A 40 2.56 -1.37 -16.14
N ASP A 41 1.51 -1.84 -16.82
CA ASP A 41 1.17 -1.38 -18.17
C ASP A 41 0.69 0.09 -18.21
N THR A 42 0.19 0.59 -17.08
CA THR A 42 -0.44 1.93 -16.98
C THR A 42 0.36 2.93 -16.15
N VAL A 43 1.45 2.52 -15.50
CA VAL A 43 2.29 3.44 -14.75
C VAL A 43 2.97 4.45 -15.67
N LYS A 44 2.91 5.74 -15.31
CA LYS A 44 3.45 6.82 -16.15
C LYS A 44 4.98 6.83 -16.20
N VAL A 45 5.61 6.38 -15.14
CA VAL A 45 7.06 6.35 -14.95
C VAL A 45 7.40 4.99 -14.36
N SER A 46 8.21 4.19 -15.06
CA SER A 46 8.53 2.81 -14.68
C SER A 46 9.07 2.70 -13.24
N ASP A 47 9.90 3.68 -12.84
CA ASP A 47 10.53 3.69 -11.52
C ASP A 47 9.57 3.97 -10.36
N TRP A 48 8.32 4.34 -10.64
CA TRP A 48 7.33 4.59 -9.60
C TRP A 48 6.75 3.31 -9.01
N PHE A 49 6.78 2.23 -9.76
CA PHE A 49 6.23 0.94 -9.34
C PHE A 49 7.17 -0.19 -9.76
N LEU A 50 7.60 -1.00 -8.81
CA LEU A 50 8.41 -2.18 -9.04
C LEU A 50 7.56 -3.40 -8.68
N PRO A 51 7.10 -4.18 -9.68
CA PRO A 51 6.26 -5.35 -9.41
C PRO A 51 7.08 -6.49 -8.83
N ASP A 52 6.45 -7.30 -8.00
CA ASP A 52 6.95 -8.57 -7.55
C ASP A 52 6.32 -9.76 -8.30
N ASN A 53 6.81 -10.95 -8.03
CA ASN A 53 6.33 -12.17 -8.66
C ASN A 53 5.16 -12.80 -7.88
N ARG A 54 4.56 -13.84 -8.47
CA ARG A 54 3.46 -14.60 -7.86
C ARG A 54 3.81 -15.15 -6.48
N GLN A 55 5.01 -15.72 -6.32
CA GLN A 55 5.44 -16.30 -5.06
C GLN A 55 5.41 -15.27 -3.93
N TYR A 56 5.85 -14.03 -4.20
CA TYR A 56 5.78 -12.94 -3.24
C TYR A 56 4.34 -12.68 -2.78
N ILE A 57 3.37 -12.65 -3.70
CA ILE A 57 1.96 -12.45 -3.35
C ILE A 57 1.43 -13.61 -2.49
N GLU A 58 1.74 -14.86 -2.86
CA GLU A 58 1.31 -16.06 -2.13
C GLU A 58 1.88 -16.08 -0.71
N GLU A 59 3.16 -15.73 -0.53
CA GLU A 59 3.82 -15.63 0.78
C GLU A 59 3.17 -14.54 1.67
N HIS A 60 2.72 -13.40 1.08
CA HIS A 60 2.06 -12.31 1.81
C HIS A 60 0.55 -12.51 2.00
N ILE A 61 0.02 -13.63 1.56
CA ILE A 61 -1.32 -14.09 1.93
C ILE A 61 -1.24 -15.12 3.06
N SER A 62 -0.10 -15.85 3.17
CA SER A 62 0.10 -16.92 4.15
C SER A 62 0.93 -16.50 5.38
N ASP A 63 2.25 -16.35 5.21
CA ASP A 63 3.20 -16.41 6.33
C ASP A 63 3.95 -15.11 6.60
N ARG A 64 4.24 -14.32 5.55
CA ARG A 64 5.14 -13.18 5.65
C ARG A 64 4.46 -11.84 5.96
N GLY A 65 3.17 -11.88 6.17
CA GLY A 65 2.38 -10.69 6.40
C GLY A 65 0.92 -10.90 6.04
N PHE A 66 0.35 -9.95 5.33
CA PHE A 66 -1.00 -10.10 4.81
C PHE A 66 -1.27 -9.16 3.63
N THR A 67 -2.20 -9.56 2.79
CA THR A 67 -2.71 -8.74 1.70
C THR A 67 -4.15 -8.34 1.97
N LEU A 68 -4.47 -7.06 1.76
CA LEU A 68 -5.82 -6.53 1.78
C LEU A 68 -6.34 -6.36 0.36
N LYS A 69 -7.63 -6.65 0.13
CA LYS A 69 -8.35 -6.39 -1.11
C LYS A 69 -9.50 -5.42 -0.88
N ALA A 70 -9.71 -4.49 -1.79
CA ALA A 70 -10.87 -3.61 -1.82
C ALA A 70 -11.90 -4.15 -2.80
N LEU A 71 -13.11 -4.41 -2.33
CA LEU A 71 -14.20 -4.99 -3.11
C LEU A 71 -15.29 -3.96 -3.38
N SER A 72 -15.78 -3.91 -4.62
CA SER A 72 -17.00 -3.20 -4.97
C SER A 72 -18.24 -3.93 -4.42
N SER A 73 -19.42 -3.31 -4.54
CA SER A 73 -20.70 -3.94 -4.22
C SER A 73 -20.97 -5.22 -5.02
N ASN A 74 -20.35 -5.37 -6.17
CA ASN A 74 -20.47 -6.55 -7.04
C ASN A 74 -19.33 -7.56 -6.84
N ASN A 75 -18.56 -7.44 -5.74
CA ASN A 75 -17.40 -8.28 -5.42
C ASN A 75 -16.23 -8.17 -6.44
N GLU A 76 -16.18 -7.13 -7.27
CA GLU A 76 -15.02 -6.85 -8.12
C GLU A 76 -13.86 -6.33 -7.25
N ILE A 77 -12.65 -6.85 -7.45
CA ILE A 77 -11.46 -6.34 -6.77
C ILE A 77 -11.04 -5.03 -7.42
N LEU A 78 -11.14 -3.93 -6.68
CA LEU A 78 -10.80 -2.57 -7.12
C LEU A 78 -9.37 -2.16 -6.81
N GLY A 79 -8.69 -2.95 -6.02
CA GLY A 79 -7.31 -2.73 -5.63
C GLY A 79 -6.89 -3.69 -4.53
N PHE A 80 -5.59 -3.73 -4.29
CA PHE A 80 -5.01 -4.50 -3.20
C PHE A 80 -3.88 -3.72 -2.50
N PHE A 81 -3.52 -4.18 -1.33
CA PHE A 81 -2.47 -3.60 -0.51
C PHE A 81 -1.73 -4.69 0.25
N ILE A 82 -0.40 -4.69 0.16
CA ILE A 82 0.44 -5.68 0.83
C ILE A 82 1.07 -5.06 2.06
N VAL A 83 1.00 -5.79 3.17
CA VAL A 83 1.77 -5.55 4.39
C VAL A 83 2.79 -6.67 4.52
N ASP A 84 4.07 -6.34 4.47
CA ASP A 84 5.17 -7.26 4.73
C ASP A 84 5.62 -7.13 6.19
N LEU A 85 5.88 -8.25 6.83
CA LEU A 85 6.40 -8.35 8.19
C LEU A 85 7.84 -8.88 8.12
N PRO A 86 8.82 -8.00 7.85
CA PRO A 86 10.16 -8.38 7.41
C PRO A 86 11.01 -9.05 8.48
N GLY A 87 10.69 -8.86 9.77
CA GLY A 87 11.52 -9.35 10.88
C GLY A 87 12.97 -8.91 10.73
N GLU A 88 13.91 -9.84 10.87
CA GLU A 88 15.36 -9.62 10.72
C GLU A 88 15.86 -9.65 9.27
N SER A 89 14.96 -9.70 8.29
CA SER A 89 15.37 -9.69 6.88
C SER A 89 16.27 -8.49 6.58
N LYS A 90 17.34 -8.70 5.81
CA LYS A 90 18.22 -7.63 5.32
C LYS A 90 17.47 -6.54 4.51
N HIS A 91 16.25 -6.82 4.09
CA HIS A 91 15.38 -5.88 3.38
C HIS A 91 14.53 -5.02 4.32
N ASN A 92 14.60 -5.26 5.65
CA ASN A 92 13.89 -4.44 6.60
C ASN A 92 14.37 -2.98 6.54
N LEU A 93 13.44 -2.08 6.21
CA LEU A 93 13.70 -0.64 6.06
C LEU A 93 14.18 0.02 7.36
N GLY A 94 13.94 -0.60 8.50
CA GLY A 94 14.44 -0.12 9.78
C GLY A 94 15.97 -0.06 9.83
N TYR A 95 16.68 -0.95 9.13
CA TYR A 95 18.15 -0.87 9.03
C TYR A 95 18.61 0.40 8.31
N ASP A 96 17.87 0.83 7.30
CA ASP A 96 18.17 2.08 6.59
C ASP A 96 17.95 3.32 7.48
N LEU A 97 17.12 3.20 8.52
CA LEU A 97 16.87 4.24 9.53
C LEU A 97 17.75 4.11 10.79
N ASN A 98 18.70 3.16 10.79
CA ASN A 98 19.58 2.84 11.93
C ASN A 98 18.80 2.43 13.20
N TYR A 99 17.71 1.68 13.03
CA TYR A 99 16.97 1.10 14.13
C TYR A 99 17.82 0.06 14.85
N ASP A 100 17.72 0.02 16.17
CA ASP A 100 18.29 -1.06 16.98
C ASP A 100 17.49 -2.37 16.84
N ASP A 101 18.05 -3.47 17.34
CA ASP A 101 17.44 -4.79 17.23
C ASP A 101 16.03 -4.84 17.83
N HIS A 102 15.77 -4.10 18.91
CA HIS A 102 14.47 -4.06 19.54
C HIS A 102 13.40 -3.44 18.63
N LYS A 103 13.74 -2.41 17.87
CA LYS A 103 12.84 -1.76 16.91
C LYS A 103 12.68 -2.59 15.64
N ILE A 104 13.74 -3.23 15.15
CA ILE A 104 13.74 -4.04 13.93
C ILE A 104 12.63 -5.09 13.96
N HIS A 105 12.45 -5.79 15.07
CA HIS A 105 11.40 -6.81 15.23
C HIS A 105 9.97 -6.27 15.21
N LYS A 106 9.82 -4.94 15.37
CA LYS A 106 8.53 -4.26 15.45
C LYS A 106 8.17 -3.49 14.18
N VAL A 107 8.93 -3.67 13.11
CA VAL A 107 8.69 -3.03 11.82
C VAL A 107 7.67 -3.81 11.02
N ALA A 108 6.68 -3.12 10.47
CA ALA A 108 5.82 -3.58 9.40
C ALA A 108 5.98 -2.69 8.16
N HIS A 109 6.15 -3.29 7.00
CA HIS A 109 6.21 -2.54 5.75
C HIS A 109 4.83 -2.33 5.17
N MET A 110 4.50 -1.09 4.85
CA MET A 110 3.36 -0.68 4.03
C MET A 110 3.81 -0.68 2.57
N ASP A 111 3.80 -1.86 1.97
CA ASP A 111 4.59 -2.16 0.78
C ASP A 111 3.89 -1.73 -0.51
N TYR A 112 2.95 -2.50 -1.01
CA TYR A 112 2.27 -2.23 -2.28
C TYR A 112 0.86 -1.70 -2.11
N ALA A 113 0.56 -0.59 -2.82
CA ALA A 113 -0.80 -0.10 -3.00
C ALA A 113 -1.11 -0.04 -4.50
N VAL A 114 -1.85 -1.00 -5.02
CA VAL A 114 -2.35 -1.00 -6.39
C VAL A 114 -3.85 -0.74 -6.40
N VAL A 115 -4.27 0.19 -7.24
CA VAL A 115 -5.68 0.58 -7.39
C VAL A 115 -6.02 0.66 -8.88
N THR A 116 -7.12 0.02 -9.29
CA THR A 116 -7.61 0.09 -10.67
C THR A 116 -7.85 1.53 -11.12
N SER A 117 -7.77 1.77 -12.41
CA SER A 117 -8.05 3.11 -12.98
C SER A 117 -9.42 3.64 -12.58
N LYS A 118 -10.44 2.78 -12.52
CA LYS A 118 -11.82 3.11 -12.11
C LYS A 118 -11.92 3.62 -10.66
N ALA A 119 -11.03 3.14 -9.78
CA ALA A 119 -11.05 3.46 -8.35
C ALA A 119 -9.98 4.49 -7.95
N ARG A 120 -9.20 4.99 -8.89
CA ARG A 120 -8.24 6.08 -8.63
C ARG A 120 -8.97 7.34 -8.15
N GLY A 121 -8.30 8.06 -7.26
CA GLY A 121 -8.89 9.27 -6.66
C GLY A 121 -9.94 9.02 -5.58
N LEU A 122 -10.36 7.77 -5.32
CA LEU A 122 -11.30 7.43 -4.25
C LEU A 122 -10.65 7.32 -2.86
N GLY A 123 -9.34 7.59 -2.73
CA GLY A 123 -8.65 7.55 -1.45
C GLY A 123 -8.41 6.14 -0.90
N LEU A 124 -8.46 5.10 -1.76
CA LEU A 124 -8.32 3.71 -1.33
C LEU A 124 -6.98 3.44 -0.64
N GLN A 125 -5.87 4.03 -1.10
CA GLN A 125 -4.56 3.84 -0.46
C GLN A 125 -4.60 4.25 1.03
N ARG A 126 -5.23 5.38 1.37
CA ARG A 126 -5.37 5.83 2.77
C ARG A 126 -6.30 4.92 3.58
N ARG A 127 -7.33 4.36 2.94
CA ARG A 127 -8.19 3.37 3.59
C ARG A 127 -7.47 2.08 3.86
N PHE A 128 -6.60 1.65 2.94
CA PHE A 128 -5.71 0.50 3.14
C PHE A 128 -4.76 0.72 4.32
N PHE A 129 -4.09 1.87 4.39
CA PHE A 129 -3.23 2.20 5.54
C PHE A 129 -4.00 2.07 6.86
N LYS A 130 -5.16 2.73 6.94
CA LYS A 130 -6.00 2.69 8.14
C LYS A 130 -6.42 1.27 8.52
N GLU A 131 -6.81 0.46 7.55
CA GLU A 131 -7.22 -0.93 7.81
C GLU A 131 -6.03 -1.81 8.21
N ALA A 132 -4.87 -1.63 7.56
CA ALA A 132 -3.64 -2.34 7.90
C ALA A 132 -3.18 -2.00 9.33
N GLU A 133 -3.12 -0.72 9.67
CA GLU A 133 -2.78 -0.26 11.03
C GLU A 133 -3.74 -0.82 12.07
N LYS A 134 -5.05 -0.84 11.78
CA LYS A 134 -6.06 -1.43 12.66
C LYS A 134 -5.82 -2.92 12.89
N GLN A 135 -5.45 -3.67 11.84
CA GLN A 135 -5.16 -5.10 11.98
C GLN A 135 -3.86 -5.38 12.75
N LEU A 136 -2.98 -4.40 12.85
CA LEU A 136 -1.74 -4.47 13.62
C LEU A 136 -1.86 -3.85 15.02
N GLU A 137 -3.06 -3.35 15.41
CA GLU A 137 -3.26 -2.58 16.66
C GLU A 137 -2.86 -3.38 17.90
N ASP A 138 -3.29 -4.63 18.01
CA ASP A 138 -3.02 -5.51 19.15
C ASP A 138 -1.82 -6.46 18.93
N THR A 139 -0.85 -6.02 18.10
CA THR A 139 0.35 -6.80 17.78
C THR A 139 1.61 -6.10 18.27
N ILE A 140 2.76 -6.76 18.10
CA ILE A 140 4.08 -6.20 18.46
C ILE A 140 4.55 -5.09 17.50
N TYR A 141 3.91 -4.92 16.34
CA TYR A 141 4.34 -3.98 15.32
C TYR A 141 3.99 -2.54 15.70
N GLU A 142 5.01 -1.69 15.79
CA GLU A 142 4.91 -0.30 16.25
C GLU A 142 5.41 0.71 15.20
N TYR A 143 6.27 0.26 14.27
CA TYR A 143 6.90 1.11 13.27
C TYR A 143 6.41 0.73 11.88
N PHE A 144 5.63 1.60 11.26
CA PHE A 144 5.08 1.41 9.93
C PHE A 144 5.94 2.13 8.91
N LEU A 145 6.64 1.38 8.05
CA LEU A 145 7.56 1.92 7.06
C LEU A 145 7.09 1.60 5.65
N GLY A 146 7.32 2.51 4.73
CA GLY A 146 7.06 2.26 3.30
C GLY A 146 7.99 3.10 2.44
N THR A 147 8.08 2.80 1.16
CA THR A 147 8.90 3.58 0.22
C THR A 147 8.04 4.22 -0.86
N VAL A 148 8.44 5.41 -1.28
CA VAL A 148 7.79 6.11 -2.38
C VAL A 148 8.85 6.83 -3.24
N HIS A 149 8.64 6.85 -4.56
CA HIS A 149 9.48 7.68 -5.44
C HIS A 149 9.26 9.17 -5.14
N PRO A 150 10.32 10.01 -5.05
CA PRO A 150 10.17 11.43 -4.72
C PRO A 150 9.16 12.18 -5.59
N ASP A 151 9.11 11.87 -6.88
CA ASP A 151 8.22 12.53 -7.84
C ASP A 151 6.81 11.91 -7.90
N ASN A 152 6.56 10.79 -7.18
CA ASN A 152 5.22 10.23 -7.07
C ASN A 152 4.40 10.99 -6.02
N ILE A 153 4.04 12.23 -6.38
CA ILE A 153 3.33 13.17 -5.50
C ILE A 153 2.01 12.57 -4.99
N TYR A 154 1.34 11.74 -5.78
CA TYR A 154 0.06 11.12 -5.39
C TYR A 154 0.23 10.17 -4.21
N SER A 155 1.16 9.22 -4.31
CA SER A 155 1.44 8.27 -3.23
C SER A 155 2.04 8.97 -2.00
N ARG A 156 3.01 9.87 -2.21
CA ARG A 156 3.63 10.68 -1.16
C ARG A 156 2.60 11.48 -0.36
N THR A 157 1.68 12.15 -1.05
CA THR A 157 0.57 12.90 -0.40
C THR A 157 -0.34 11.98 0.41
N ASN A 158 -0.60 10.76 -0.06
CA ASN A 158 -1.42 9.80 0.69
C ASN A 158 -0.73 9.33 1.96
N PHE A 159 0.58 9.06 1.93
CA PHE A 159 1.36 8.77 3.14
C PHE A 159 1.28 9.91 4.15
N VAL A 160 1.58 11.14 3.74
CA VAL A 160 1.54 12.33 4.63
C VAL A 160 0.13 12.51 5.22
N LYS A 161 -0.93 12.40 4.41
CA LYS A 161 -2.33 12.49 4.89
C LYS A 161 -2.75 11.35 5.82
N ALA A 162 -2.04 10.22 5.79
CA ALA A 162 -2.24 9.12 6.72
C ALA A 162 -1.38 9.23 7.99
N GLY A 163 -0.62 10.33 8.14
CA GLY A 163 0.18 10.63 9.31
C GLY A 163 1.63 10.14 9.26
N TYR A 164 2.11 9.69 8.08
CA TYR A 164 3.50 9.33 7.88
C TYR A 164 4.36 10.57 7.64
N ARG A 165 5.58 10.55 8.14
CA ARG A 165 6.62 11.56 7.85
C ARG A 165 7.67 11.00 6.90
N GLU A 166 8.36 11.87 6.20
CA GLU A 166 9.53 11.52 5.41
C GLU A 166 10.73 11.36 6.36
N ALA A 167 11.23 10.13 6.46
CA ALA A 167 12.33 9.82 7.37
C ALA A 167 13.69 9.93 6.68
N ARG A 168 13.83 9.39 5.47
CA ARG A 168 15.09 9.39 4.72
C ARG A 168 14.86 9.28 3.22
N GLN A 169 15.63 10.05 2.44
CA GLN A 169 15.73 9.85 0.99
C GLN A 169 17.06 9.16 0.66
N MET A 170 16.97 8.12 -0.17
CA MET A 170 18.14 7.34 -0.55
C MET A 170 17.93 6.57 -1.85
N SER A 171 18.99 6.02 -2.40
CA SER A 171 18.92 5.09 -3.53
C SER A 171 18.68 3.67 -3.02
N LYS A 172 17.66 2.98 -3.58
CA LYS A 172 17.31 1.58 -3.28
C LYS A 172 17.02 0.80 -4.56
N TYR A 173 16.82 -0.50 -4.44
CA TYR A 173 16.33 -1.37 -5.52
C TYR A 173 17.10 -1.20 -6.85
N GLY A 174 18.45 -1.21 -6.77
CA GLY A 174 19.27 -1.11 -7.97
C GLY A 174 19.49 0.31 -8.50
N GLY A 175 19.37 1.33 -7.64
CA GLY A 175 19.68 2.73 -7.99
C GLY A 175 18.47 3.66 -8.03
N MET A 176 17.27 3.13 -7.81
CA MET A 176 16.05 3.94 -7.81
C MET A 176 15.97 4.88 -6.61
N GLN A 177 15.61 6.14 -6.85
CA GLN A 177 15.41 7.09 -5.76
C GLN A 177 14.15 6.75 -4.97
N ARG A 178 14.26 6.71 -3.63
CA ARG A 178 13.15 6.44 -2.72
C ARG A 178 13.21 7.35 -1.50
N ILE A 179 12.04 7.76 -1.04
CA ILE A 179 11.84 8.33 0.29
C ILE A 179 11.28 7.20 1.17
N ILE A 180 11.92 6.95 2.29
CA ILE A 180 11.35 6.09 3.34
C ILE A 180 10.36 6.95 4.12
N MET A 181 9.10 6.51 4.10
CA MET A 181 8.01 7.08 4.87
C MET A 181 7.87 6.30 6.16
N GLU A 182 7.68 6.99 7.27
CA GLU A 182 7.66 6.39 8.62
C GLU A 182 6.47 6.92 9.41
N LYS A 183 5.83 6.02 10.14
CA LYS A 183 4.85 6.34 11.18
C LYS A 183 5.07 5.42 12.38
N GLU A 184 5.10 6.00 13.56
CA GLU A 184 5.07 5.28 14.84
C GLU A 184 3.61 5.21 15.33
N LYS A 185 3.25 4.08 15.96
CA LYS A 185 1.92 3.77 16.48
C LYS A 185 1.53 4.66 17.64
#